data_6e1cca0e13bef285ce5f39c27b333601
#
_entry.id   6e1cca0e13bef285ce5f39c27b333601
#
_cell.length_a   1.000
_cell.length_b   1.000
_cell.length_c   1.000
_cell.angle_alpha   90.00
_cell.angle_beta   90.00
_cell.angle_gamma   90.00
#
_symmetry.space_group_name_H-M   'P 1'
#
loop_
_entity.id
_entity.type
_entity.pdbx_description
1 polymer ?
#
loop_
_entity_poly.entity_id
_entity_poly.type
_entity_poly.pdbx_seq_one_letter_code
_entity_poly.pdbx_strand_id
1 'polypeptide(L)'
;MGKKVTIIGAGSVGSTIAYTMAVNGIATEVVMIDINESKSLGEALDIRQGVAFCPPISIYAGSYQDAKDSDIVILTSGVARKPGQSRLDLAQTNVNITKSIIPEITRYAPNAIYIIVANPVDILTYTFHKVSGYPGDQNLGYG
;
A
#
# COMPACT_ATOMS: atom_id res chain seq x y z
N MET A 1 16.91 -11.82 9.74
CA MET A 1 15.62 -12.20 9.11
C MET A 1 15.11 -11.10 8.21
N GLY A 2 14.59 -11.47 7.04
CA GLY A 2 14.05 -10.51 6.11
C GLY A 2 12.72 -9.93 6.57
N LYS A 3 12.43 -8.70 6.13
CA LYS A 3 11.15 -8.03 6.30
C LYS A 3 10.52 -7.81 4.95
N LYS A 4 9.28 -8.26 4.80
CA LYS A 4 8.52 -8.09 3.57
C LYS A 4 7.42 -7.05 3.77
N VAL A 5 7.39 -6.07 2.87
CA VAL A 5 6.39 -5.01 2.86
C VAL A 5 5.68 -5.00 1.52
N THR A 6 4.36 -4.96 1.56
CA THR A 6 3.54 -4.77 0.37
C THR A 6 2.95 -3.36 0.38
N ILE A 7 3.09 -2.65 -0.72
CA ILE A 7 2.54 -1.31 -0.90
C ILE A 7 1.45 -1.38 -1.97
N ILE A 8 0.24 -1.01 -1.60
CA ILE A 8 -0.89 -0.96 -2.52
C ILE A 8 -1.13 0.48 -2.93
N GLY A 9 -0.90 0.77 -4.20
CA GLY A 9 -0.92 2.10 -4.79
C GLY A 9 0.48 2.55 -5.17
N ALA A 10 0.73 2.69 -6.47
CA ALA A 10 2.02 3.13 -7.03
C ALA A 10 2.01 4.60 -7.43
N GLY A 11 1.22 5.42 -6.73
CA GLY A 11 1.23 6.87 -6.87
C GLY A 11 2.43 7.51 -6.19
N SER A 12 2.42 8.84 -6.06
CA SER A 12 3.52 9.60 -5.46
C SER A 12 3.87 9.12 -4.05
N VAL A 13 2.85 8.89 -3.22
CA VAL A 13 3.06 8.47 -1.83
C VAL A 13 3.64 7.06 -1.76
N GLY A 14 3.02 6.11 -2.46
CA GLY A 14 3.47 4.71 -2.46
C GLY A 14 4.89 4.56 -3.01
N SER A 15 5.20 5.24 -4.09
CA SER A 15 6.54 5.22 -4.70
C SER A 15 7.59 5.86 -3.80
N THR A 16 7.26 6.96 -3.12
CA THR A 16 8.17 7.61 -2.16
C THR A 16 8.45 6.70 -0.96
N ILE A 17 7.43 6.00 -0.44
CA ILE A 17 7.59 5.04 0.65
C ILE A 17 8.53 3.90 0.21
N ALA A 18 8.28 3.33 -0.96
CA ALA A 18 9.10 2.24 -1.49
C ALA A 18 10.56 2.67 -1.66
N TYR A 19 10.81 3.84 -2.24
CA TYR A 19 12.14 4.40 -2.41
C TYR A 19 12.84 4.61 -1.06
N THR A 20 12.15 5.19 -0.10
CA THR A 20 12.69 5.46 1.24
C THR A 20 13.07 4.16 1.95
N MET A 21 12.25 3.13 1.84
CA MET A 21 12.56 1.81 2.41
C MET A 21 13.79 1.19 1.76
N ALA A 22 13.93 1.34 0.46
CA ALA A 22 15.06 0.81 -0.29
C ALA A 22 16.38 1.49 0.13
N VAL A 23 16.37 2.83 0.17
CA VAL A 23 17.57 3.61 0.51
C VAL A 23 18.02 3.35 1.95
N ASN A 24 17.09 3.23 2.87
CA ASN A 24 17.40 3.05 4.29
C ASN A 24 17.53 1.57 4.72
N GLY A 25 17.31 0.64 3.81
CA GLY A 25 17.41 -0.80 4.13
C GLY A 25 16.39 -1.27 5.17
N ILE A 26 15.22 -0.64 5.23
CA ILE A 26 14.18 -0.95 6.21
C ILE A 26 13.55 -2.32 5.93
N ALA A 27 13.38 -2.65 4.67
CA ALA A 27 12.80 -3.93 4.23
C ALA A 27 13.79 -4.65 3.31
N THR A 28 13.68 -5.97 3.26
CA THR A 28 14.46 -6.80 2.33
C THR A 28 13.69 -7.14 1.07
N GLU A 29 12.37 -7.06 1.14
CA GLU A 29 11.48 -7.33 0.00
C GLU A 29 10.33 -6.31 0.01
N VAL A 30 10.09 -5.67 -1.13
CA VAL A 30 8.98 -4.72 -1.32
C VAL A 30 8.20 -5.12 -2.56
N VAL A 31 6.91 -5.39 -2.38
CA VAL A 31 5.97 -5.67 -3.47
C VAL A 31 5.13 -4.43 -3.71
N MET A 32 5.09 -3.96 -4.95
CA MET A 32 4.25 -2.84 -5.35
C MET A 32 3.06 -3.34 -6.15
N ILE A 33 1.85 -3.01 -5.70
CA ILE A 33 0.60 -3.42 -6.35
C ILE A 33 -0.19 -2.18 -6.74
N ASP A 34 -0.65 -2.12 -7.98
CA ASP A 34 -1.54 -1.07 -8.46
C ASP A 34 -2.52 -1.67 -9.47
N ILE A 35 -3.73 -1.12 -9.54
CA ILE A 35 -4.70 -1.47 -10.58
C ILE A 35 -4.08 -1.27 -11.96
N ASN A 36 -3.30 -0.20 -12.12
CA ASN A 36 -2.48 0.03 -13.30
C ASN A 36 -1.15 -0.71 -13.15
N GLU A 37 -1.09 -1.93 -13.66
CA GLU A 37 0.11 -2.79 -13.58
C GLU A 37 1.34 -2.17 -14.23
N SER A 38 1.16 -1.44 -15.33
CA SER A 38 2.26 -0.74 -16.00
C SER A 38 2.89 0.32 -15.11
N LYS A 39 2.06 0.99 -14.30
CA LYS A 39 2.53 2.00 -13.35
C LYS A 39 3.35 1.39 -12.23
N SER A 40 2.87 0.31 -11.61
CA SER A 40 3.61 -0.37 -10.55
C SER A 40 4.91 -0.96 -11.07
N LEU A 41 4.90 -1.53 -12.28
CA LEU A 41 6.10 -2.05 -12.92
C LEU A 41 7.13 -0.95 -13.19
N GLY A 42 6.69 0.17 -13.76
CA GLY A 42 7.56 1.31 -14.06
C GLY A 42 8.21 1.88 -12.80
N GLU A 43 7.43 2.10 -11.75
CA GLU A 43 7.95 2.62 -10.48
C GLU A 43 8.92 1.64 -9.81
N ALA A 44 8.62 0.36 -9.80
CA ALA A 44 9.52 -0.65 -9.24
C ALA A 44 10.86 -0.70 -9.99
N LEU A 45 10.83 -0.63 -11.32
CA LEU A 45 12.03 -0.61 -12.14
C LEU A 45 12.87 0.65 -11.88
N ASP A 46 12.24 1.82 -11.81
CA ASP A 46 12.92 3.09 -11.54
C ASP A 46 13.63 3.05 -10.18
N ILE A 47 12.95 2.55 -9.15
CA ILE A 47 13.54 2.44 -7.81
C ILE A 47 14.71 1.47 -7.81
N ARG A 48 14.58 0.31 -8.45
CA ARG A 48 15.65 -0.68 -8.55
C ARG A 48 16.91 -0.09 -9.19
N GLN A 49 16.75 0.71 -10.23
CA GLN A 49 17.88 1.36 -10.91
C GLN A 49 18.52 2.43 -10.03
N GLY A 50 17.70 3.19 -9.28
CA GLY A 50 18.18 4.26 -8.41
C GLY A 50 18.88 3.79 -7.14
N VAL A 51 18.68 2.53 -6.72
CA VAL A 51 19.23 1.97 -5.48
C VAL A 51 20.34 0.92 -5.71
N ALA A 52 20.96 0.94 -6.88
CA ALA A 52 21.98 -0.05 -7.25
C ALA A 52 23.15 -0.14 -6.25
N PHE A 53 23.44 0.95 -5.53
CA PHE A 53 24.52 1.02 -4.53
C PHE A 53 24.02 0.99 -3.09
N CYS A 54 22.72 0.76 -2.89
CA CYS A 54 22.11 0.65 -1.57
C CYS A 54 22.15 -0.79 -1.05
N PRO A 55 21.80 -1.03 0.23
CA PRO A 55 21.70 -2.39 0.76
C PRO A 55 20.84 -3.29 -0.14
N PRO A 56 21.13 -4.60 -0.21
CA PRO A 56 20.36 -5.52 -1.04
C PRO A 56 18.87 -5.51 -0.66
N ILE A 57 18.02 -5.21 -1.63
CA ILE A 57 16.58 -5.22 -1.49
C ILE A 57 15.94 -5.74 -2.77
N SER A 58 14.91 -6.56 -2.64
CA SER A 58 14.11 -7.02 -3.76
C SER A 58 12.88 -6.14 -3.89
N ILE A 59 12.78 -5.39 -4.99
CA ILE A 59 11.62 -4.54 -5.29
C ILE A 59 11.02 -5.00 -6.61
N TYR A 60 9.73 -5.31 -6.60
CA TYR A 60 9.04 -5.75 -7.82
C TYR A 60 7.57 -5.39 -7.80
N ALA A 61 7.00 -5.27 -8.99
CA ALA A 61 5.56 -5.14 -9.18
C ALA A 61 4.92 -6.53 -9.10
N GLY A 62 3.82 -6.64 -8.37
CA GLY A 62 3.13 -7.90 -8.19
C GLY A 62 1.61 -7.75 -8.17
N SER A 63 0.95 -8.89 -7.99
CA SER A 63 -0.48 -9.00 -7.74
C SER A 63 -0.74 -9.21 -6.25
N TYR A 64 -2.01 -9.25 -5.85
CA TYR A 64 -2.36 -9.52 -4.45
C TYR A 64 -1.79 -10.83 -3.94
N GLN A 65 -1.67 -11.84 -4.80
CA GLN A 65 -1.07 -13.12 -4.44
C GLN A 65 0.38 -12.98 -3.99
N ASP A 66 1.12 -12.04 -4.56
CA ASP A 66 2.52 -11.80 -4.21
C ASP A 66 2.67 -11.15 -2.83
N ALA A 67 1.59 -10.65 -2.24
CA ALA A 67 1.59 -10.11 -0.89
C ALA A 67 1.66 -11.18 0.20
N LYS A 68 1.62 -12.45 -0.15
CA LYS A 68 1.70 -13.56 0.80
C LYS A 68 2.93 -13.41 1.69
N ASP A 69 2.73 -13.67 2.97
CA ASP A 69 3.76 -13.61 4.01
C ASP A 69 4.34 -12.19 4.25
N SER A 70 3.63 -11.16 3.83
CA SER A 70 4.02 -9.79 4.18
C SER A 70 3.92 -9.55 5.68
N ASP A 71 4.92 -8.87 6.23
CA ASP A 71 4.91 -8.41 7.63
C ASP A 71 4.06 -7.16 7.78
N ILE A 72 4.11 -6.27 6.78
CA ILE A 72 3.39 -5.02 6.76
C ILE A 72 2.76 -4.83 5.38
N VAL A 73 1.52 -4.36 5.36
CA VAL A 73 0.83 -3.91 4.15
C VAL A 73 0.46 -2.44 4.31
N ILE A 74 0.90 -1.62 3.37
CA ILE A 74 0.63 -0.18 3.38
C ILE A 74 -0.37 0.14 2.28
N LEU A 75 -1.54 0.66 2.65
CA LEU A 75 -2.56 1.09 1.70
C LEU A 75 -2.43 2.59 1.44
N THR A 76 -1.96 2.91 0.25
CA THR A 76 -1.88 4.29 -0.24
C THR A 76 -2.86 4.54 -1.39
N SER A 77 -3.65 3.53 -1.73
CA SER A 77 -4.61 3.59 -2.83
C SER A 77 -5.73 4.58 -2.53
N GLY A 78 -6.00 5.41 -3.48
CA GLY A 78 -7.04 6.41 -3.41
C GLY A 78 -6.83 7.45 -4.49
N VAL A 79 -7.83 8.29 -4.69
CA VAL A 79 -7.75 9.39 -5.64
C VAL A 79 -7.65 10.72 -4.89
N ALA A 80 -6.95 11.67 -5.49
CA ALA A 80 -6.91 13.03 -4.99
C ALA A 80 -8.22 13.75 -5.30
N ARG A 81 -8.53 14.75 -4.49
CA ARG A 81 -9.70 15.59 -4.70
C ARG A 81 -9.60 16.33 -6.02
N LYS A 82 -10.64 16.22 -6.83
CA LYS A 82 -10.75 16.94 -8.11
C LYS A 82 -11.41 18.30 -7.89
N PRO A 83 -11.10 19.31 -8.74
CA PRO A 83 -11.82 20.59 -8.71
C PRO A 83 -13.33 20.39 -8.80
N GLY A 84 -14.09 21.06 -7.93
CA GLY A 84 -15.54 20.93 -7.88
C GLY A 84 -16.08 19.71 -7.13
N GLN A 85 -15.23 18.80 -6.71
CA GLN A 85 -15.61 17.61 -5.94
C GLN A 85 -15.72 17.97 -4.45
N SER A 86 -16.79 17.51 -3.79
CA SER A 86 -16.95 17.68 -2.35
C SER A 86 -16.05 16.71 -1.58
N ARG A 87 -15.80 17.00 -0.29
CA ARG A 87 -15.07 16.07 0.59
C ARG A 87 -15.84 14.76 0.77
N LEU A 88 -17.16 14.83 0.77
CA LEU A 88 -18.02 13.64 0.90
C LEU A 88 -17.89 12.74 -0.33
N ASP A 89 -17.88 13.32 -1.53
CA ASP A 89 -17.71 12.58 -2.78
C ASP A 89 -16.33 11.87 -2.80
N LEU A 90 -15.29 12.57 -2.38
CA LEU A 90 -13.95 11.99 -2.27
C LEU A 90 -13.93 10.83 -1.27
N ALA A 91 -14.52 11.03 -0.11
CA ALA A 91 -14.60 9.98 0.92
C ALA A 91 -15.32 8.74 0.40
N GLN A 92 -16.45 8.93 -0.28
CA GLN A 92 -17.23 7.82 -0.84
C GLN A 92 -16.43 7.05 -1.90
N THR A 93 -15.73 7.76 -2.78
CA THR A 93 -14.89 7.15 -3.81
C THR A 93 -13.78 6.31 -3.18
N ASN A 94 -13.06 6.87 -2.23
CA ASN A 94 -11.94 6.19 -1.59
C ASN A 94 -12.40 5.03 -0.68
N VAL A 95 -13.57 5.15 -0.05
CA VAL A 95 -14.19 4.03 0.68
C VAL A 95 -14.50 2.88 -0.26
N ASN A 96 -15.05 3.15 -1.43
CA ASN A 96 -15.36 2.13 -2.42
C ASN A 96 -14.10 1.42 -2.93
N ILE A 97 -13.04 2.17 -3.20
CA ILE A 97 -11.73 1.63 -3.61
C ILE A 97 -11.19 0.72 -2.49
N THR A 98 -11.18 1.19 -1.26
CA THR A 98 -10.68 0.44 -0.11
C THR A 98 -11.50 -0.84 0.11
N LYS A 99 -12.81 -0.78 0.01
CA LYS A 99 -13.68 -1.96 0.13
C LYS A 99 -13.38 -3.02 -0.92
N SER A 100 -12.97 -2.61 -2.12
CA SER A 100 -12.61 -3.57 -3.17
C SER A 100 -11.26 -4.24 -2.92
N ILE A 101 -10.34 -3.55 -2.26
CA ILE A 101 -8.99 -4.04 -1.96
C ILE A 101 -8.98 -5.01 -0.78
N ILE A 102 -9.72 -4.69 0.27
CA ILE A 102 -9.65 -5.40 1.56
C ILE A 102 -9.84 -6.92 1.43
N PRO A 103 -10.89 -7.44 0.76
CA PRO A 103 -11.08 -8.89 0.67
C PRO A 103 -9.93 -9.60 -0.03
N GLU A 104 -9.36 -8.97 -1.05
CA GLU A 104 -8.28 -9.55 -1.82
C GLU A 104 -6.98 -9.59 -1.03
N ILE A 105 -6.60 -8.46 -0.43
CA ILE A 105 -5.33 -8.38 0.28
C ILE A 105 -5.34 -9.19 1.58
N THR A 106 -6.44 -9.19 2.32
CA THR A 106 -6.54 -9.95 3.56
C THR A 106 -6.57 -11.46 3.33
N ARG A 107 -7.01 -11.88 2.17
CA ARG A 107 -6.98 -13.30 1.76
C ARG A 107 -5.55 -13.83 1.69
N TYR A 108 -4.61 -13.02 1.18
CA TYR A 108 -3.23 -13.45 0.97
C TYR A 108 -2.28 -13.04 2.10
N ALA A 109 -2.58 -11.97 2.81
CA ALA A 109 -1.76 -11.45 3.90
C ALA A 109 -2.56 -11.27 5.20
N PRO A 110 -3.12 -12.35 5.77
CA PRO A 110 -4.03 -12.23 6.93
C PRO A 110 -3.31 -11.85 8.22
N ASN A 111 -2.01 -12.08 8.32
CA ASN A 111 -1.22 -11.85 9.53
C ASN A 111 -0.40 -10.56 9.50
N ALA A 112 -0.50 -9.78 8.44
CA ALA A 112 0.23 -8.54 8.30
C ALA A 112 -0.34 -7.44 9.20
N ILE A 113 0.51 -6.49 9.55
CA ILE A 113 0.07 -5.21 10.12
C ILE A 113 -0.31 -4.30 8.95
N TYR A 114 -1.50 -3.71 9.01
CA TYR A 114 -2.03 -2.85 7.96
C TYR A 114 -1.89 -1.38 8.35
N ILE A 115 -1.24 -0.60 7.49
CA ILE A 115 -1.06 0.85 7.67
C ILE A 115 -1.84 1.56 6.57
N ILE A 116 -2.78 2.40 6.98
CA ILE A 116 -3.64 3.17 6.06
C ILE A 116 -3.09 4.58 5.95
N VAL A 117 -2.68 4.98 4.75
CA VAL A 117 -2.12 6.32 4.48
C VAL A 117 -3.02 7.14 3.56
N ALA A 118 -3.96 6.50 2.87
CA ALA A 118 -4.91 7.19 1.99
C ALA A 118 -5.91 8.04 2.78
N ASN A 119 -6.37 9.13 2.17
CA ASN A 119 -7.32 10.05 2.79
C ASN A 119 -8.77 9.81 2.30
N PRO A 120 -9.76 10.03 3.17
CA PRO A 120 -9.69 10.46 4.58
C PRO A 120 -9.30 9.27 5.48
N VAL A 121 -8.18 9.41 6.18
CA VAL A 121 -7.53 8.30 6.89
C VAL A 121 -8.41 7.68 7.98
N ASP A 122 -9.11 8.48 8.76
CA ASP A 122 -9.96 7.98 9.85
C ASP A 122 -11.11 7.12 9.32
N ILE A 123 -11.75 7.58 8.25
CA ILE A 123 -12.85 6.87 7.62
C ILE A 123 -12.37 5.57 6.98
N LEU A 124 -11.22 5.61 6.31
CA LEU A 124 -10.67 4.43 5.64
C LEU A 124 -10.16 3.40 6.64
N THR A 125 -9.56 3.84 7.74
CA THR A 125 -9.14 2.96 8.83
C THR A 125 -10.35 2.26 9.48
N TYR A 126 -11.41 3.00 9.72
CA TYR A 126 -12.67 2.44 10.20
C TYR A 126 -13.27 1.44 9.21
N THR A 127 -13.27 1.80 7.91
CA THR A 127 -13.75 0.91 6.84
C THR A 127 -12.95 -0.39 6.82
N PHE A 128 -11.64 -0.31 6.92
CA PHE A 128 -10.77 -1.47 6.97
C PHE A 128 -11.14 -2.38 8.14
N HIS A 129 -11.26 -1.80 9.34
CA HIS A 129 -11.62 -2.54 10.53
C HIS A 129 -12.97 -3.27 10.38
N LYS A 130 -13.98 -2.58 9.85
CA LYS A 130 -15.33 -3.14 9.68
C LYS A 130 -15.40 -4.23 8.63
N VAL A 131 -14.73 -4.06 7.50
CA VAL A 131 -14.78 -5.03 6.39
C VAL A 131 -13.89 -6.23 6.65
N SER A 132 -12.69 -6.01 7.22
CA SER A 132 -11.75 -7.09 7.50
C SER A 132 -12.07 -7.89 8.75
N GLY A 133 -12.69 -7.27 9.73
CA GLY A 133 -12.90 -7.85 11.05
C GLY A 133 -11.63 -7.94 11.91
N TYR A 134 -10.54 -7.31 11.48
CA TYR A 134 -9.27 -7.37 12.20
C TYR A 134 -9.29 -6.49 13.45
N PRO A 135 -8.59 -6.90 14.53
CA PRO A 135 -8.47 -6.07 15.72
C PRO A 135 -7.71 -4.77 15.45
N GLY A 136 -7.95 -3.76 16.28
CA GLY A 136 -7.41 -2.43 16.09
C GLY A 136 -5.88 -2.36 16.18
N ASP A 137 -5.24 -3.29 16.86
CA ASP A 137 -3.79 -3.37 16.97
C ASP A 137 -3.10 -3.87 15.68
N GLN A 138 -3.90 -4.44 14.77
CA GLN A 138 -3.42 -4.89 13.46
C GLN A 138 -3.64 -3.86 12.36
N ASN A 139 -4.27 -2.74 12.69
CA ASN A 139 -4.72 -1.74 11.73
C ASN A 139 -4.39 -0.33 12.24
N LEU A 140 -3.47 0.33 11.58
CA LEU A 140 -3.00 1.66 11.95
C LEU A 140 -3.31 2.67 10.84
N GLY A 141 -3.84 3.82 11.22
CA GLY A 141 -4.10 4.92 10.30
C GLY A 141 -3.12 6.07 10.50
N TYR A 142 -2.57 6.57 9.39
CA TYR A 142 -1.66 7.70 9.37
C TYR A 142 -2.13 8.72 8.35
N GLY A 143 -2.39 9.92 8.81
CA GLY A 143 -2.78 11.07 7.97
C GLY A 143 -1.69 12.11 7.84
#